data_408722abbb60b93d243365e60f4a2b58
#
_entry.id   408722abbb60b93d243365e60f4a2b58
#
_cell.length_a   1.000
_cell.length_b   1.000
_cell.length_c   1.000
_cell.angle_alpha   90.00
_cell.angle_beta   90.00
_cell.angle_gamma   90.00
#
_symmetry.space_group_name_H-M   'P 1'
#
loop_
_entity.id
_entity.type
_entity.pdbx_description
1 polymer ?
#
loop_
_entity_poly.entity_id
_entity_poly.type
_entity_poly.pdbx_seq_one_letter_code
_entity_poly.pdbx_strand_id
1 'polypeptide(L)'
;QIMSQLRDPENGCQWDLEQNFESLSKYAIEEAYEVAEAVADGNVDEIMEELGDLLLQVVFFSQIASEKNLFRFLDVVNTVSEKMIRRHPHIFSENKEFKTAKEQKENWEMLKDLEKSEKKHIKQKSLLSGISQNLPSLIKSKKIQEKVSRVGFDWKDEEEVIEKVKEELTELSEAINNNDRSHSEEEL
;
A
#
# COMPACT_ATOMS: atom_id res chain seq x y z
N GLN A 1 10.26 -23.65 -8.04
CA GLN A 1 10.19 -25.13 -7.97
C GLN A 1 9.30 -25.62 -6.81
N ILE A 2 9.52 -25.19 -5.54
CA ILE A 2 8.71 -25.65 -4.39
C ILE A 2 7.22 -25.33 -4.63
N MET A 3 6.85 -24.09 -4.91
CA MET A 3 5.47 -23.70 -5.10
C MET A 3 4.78 -24.41 -6.28
N SER A 4 5.52 -24.68 -7.37
CA SER A 4 4.98 -25.46 -8.48
C SER A 4 4.75 -26.93 -8.14
N GLN A 5 5.49 -27.49 -7.17
CA GLN A 5 5.23 -28.82 -6.65
C GLN A 5 4.03 -28.84 -5.71
N LEU A 6 3.93 -27.85 -4.82
CA LEU A 6 2.77 -27.69 -3.92
C LEU A 6 1.46 -27.53 -4.70
N ARG A 7 1.51 -26.91 -5.87
CA ARG A 7 0.35 -26.70 -6.75
C ARG A 7 0.34 -27.65 -7.97
N ASP A 8 1.00 -28.79 -7.86
CA ASP A 8 0.90 -29.81 -8.90
C ASP A 8 -0.52 -30.43 -8.90
N PRO A 9 -1.24 -30.46 -10.06
CA PRO A 9 -2.62 -30.92 -10.10
C PRO A 9 -2.83 -32.40 -9.67
N GLU A 10 -1.80 -33.23 -9.80
CA GLU A 10 -1.89 -34.67 -9.51
C GLU A 10 -1.36 -34.99 -8.10
N ASN A 11 -0.26 -34.34 -7.68
CA ASN A 11 0.48 -34.72 -6.46
C ASN A 11 0.65 -33.56 -5.47
N GLY A 12 0.07 -32.41 -5.74
CA GLY A 12 0.20 -31.21 -4.91
C GLY A 12 -0.66 -31.25 -3.64
N CYS A 13 -0.50 -30.22 -2.82
CA CYS A 13 -1.29 -30.00 -1.63
C CYS A 13 -2.69 -29.50 -1.98
N GLN A 14 -3.73 -30.16 -1.51
CA GLN A 14 -5.11 -29.82 -1.83
C GLN A 14 -5.47 -28.40 -1.40
N TRP A 15 -5.00 -27.95 -0.23
CA TRP A 15 -5.22 -26.60 0.25
C TRP A 15 -4.58 -25.55 -0.68
N ASP A 16 -3.32 -25.79 -1.10
CA ASP A 16 -2.61 -24.88 -2.02
C ASP A 16 -3.31 -24.81 -3.38
N LEU A 17 -3.85 -25.93 -3.88
CA LEU A 17 -4.57 -26.01 -5.15
C LEU A 17 -5.86 -25.21 -5.15
N GLU A 18 -6.57 -25.14 -4.03
CA GLU A 18 -7.83 -24.39 -3.88
C GLU A 18 -7.60 -22.87 -3.85
N GLN A 19 -6.37 -22.42 -3.57
CA GLN A 19 -6.11 -20.98 -3.44
C GLN A 19 -6.16 -20.24 -4.78
N ASN A 20 -6.60 -18.99 -4.69
CA ASN A 20 -6.67 -18.03 -5.79
C ASN A 20 -6.24 -16.64 -5.32
N PHE A 21 -6.20 -15.64 -6.23
CA PHE A 21 -5.80 -14.27 -5.89
C PHE A 21 -6.61 -13.65 -4.76
N GLU A 22 -7.90 -13.91 -4.72
CA GLU A 22 -8.81 -13.33 -3.73
C GLU A 22 -8.60 -13.98 -2.36
N SER A 23 -8.55 -15.32 -2.31
CA SER A 23 -8.37 -16.05 -1.04
C SER A 23 -7.03 -15.77 -0.36
N LEU A 24 -5.96 -15.51 -1.15
CA LEU A 24 -4.62 -15.20 -0.64
C LEU A 24 -4.45 -13.75 -0.20
N SER A 25 -5.31 -12.83 -0.64
CA SER A 25 -5.10 -11.40 -0.38
C SER A 25 -5.05 -11.05 1.12
N LYS A 26 -5.83 -11.76 1.93
CA LYS A 26 -5.85 -11.59 3.40
C LYS A 26 -4.53 -12.00 4.06
N TYR A 27 -3.94 -13.12 3.62
CA TYR A 27 -2.66 -13.59 4.16
C TYR A 27 -1.52 -12.61 3.86
N ALA A 28 -1.45 -12.05 2.66
CA ALA A 28 -0.45 -11.02 2.35
C ALA A 28 -0.54 -9.77 3.24
N ILE A 29 -1.74 -9.45 3.76
CA ILE A 29 -1.94 -8.37 4.74
C ILE A 29 -1.48 -8.84 6.14
N GLU A 30 -1.83 -10.06 6.53
CA GLU A 30 -1.45 -10.70 7.79
C GLU A 30 0.07 -10.71 7.94
N GLU A 31 0.79 -11.34 7.00
CA GLU A 31 2.26 -11.37 7.00
C GLU A 31 2.90 -9.98 7.06
N ALA A 32 2.30 -8.99 6.39
CA ALA A 32 2.83 -7.62 6.45
C ALA A 32 2.68 -6.99 7.85
N TYR A 33 1.65 -7.36 8.62
CA TYR A 33 1.50 -6.95 10.01
C TYR A 33 2.45 -7.71 10.93
N GLU A 34 2.67 -9.01 10.72
CA GLU A 34 3.60 -9.84 11.48
C GLU A 34 5.04 -9.35 11.32
N VAL A 35 5.45 -8.99 10.09
CA VAL A 35 6.72 -8.26 9.87
C VAL A 35 6.80 -6.97 10.69
N ALA A 36 5.70 -6.20 10.76
CA ALA A 36 5.69 -4.94 11.50
C ALA A 36 5.77 -5.15 13.02
N GLU A 37 5.14 -6.20 13.53
CA GLU A 37 5.19 -6.62 14.93
C GLU A 37 6.60 -7.10 15.32
N ALA A 38 7.19 -8.01 14.55
CA ALA A 38 8.55 -8.50 14.75
C ALA A 38 9.58 -7.35 14.76
N VAL A 39 9.40 -6.33 13.90
CA VAL A 39 10.23 -5.12 13.90
C VAL A 39 10.02 -4.29 15.18
N ALA A 40 8.79 -4.17 15.67
CA ALA A 40 8.50 -3.42 16.89
C ALA A 40 9.11 -4.10 18.12
N ASP A 41 9.11 -5.42 18.16
CA ASP A 41 9.71 -6.24 19.23
C ASP A 41 11.24 -6.31 19.14
N GLY A 42 11.82 -5.95 18.00
CA GLY A 42 13.26 -5.99 17.77
C GLY A 42 13.83 -7.38 17.67
N ASN A 43 13.02 -8.39 17.38
CA ASN A 43 13.44 -9.79 17.24
C ASN A 43 13.89 -10.07 15.81
N VAL A 44 15.23 -10.13 15.62
CA VAL A 44 15.84 -10.29 14.30
C VAL A 44 15.51 -11.65 13.65
N ASP A 45 15.39 -12.69 14.44
CA ASP A 45 15.07 -14.04 13.95
C ASP A 45 13.62 -14.10 13.45
N GLU A 46 12.68 -13.51 14.18
CA GLU A 46 11.29 -13.34 13.75
C GLU A 46 11.18 -12.45 12.50
N ILE A 47 11.88 -11.32 12.45
CA ILE A 47 11.90 -10.46 11.24
C ILE A 47 12.31 -11.26 9.99
N MET A 48 13.29 -12.16 10.13
CA MET A 48 13.73 -13.01 9.03
C MET A 48 12.66 -14.04 8.63
N GLU A 49 11.98 -14.63 9.60
CA GLU A 49 10.90 -15.61 9.40
C GLU A 49 9.71 -14.95 8.69
N GLU A 50 9.20 -13.83 9.22
CA GLU A 50 8.04 -13.13 8.68
C GLU A 50 8.31 -12.51 7.29
N LEU A 51 9.53 -12.05 7.04
CA LEU A 51 9.95 -11.66 5.68
C LEU A 51 9.95 -12.84 4.72
N GLY A 52 10.24 -14.04 5.19
CA GLY A 52 10.14 -15.29 4.43
C GLY A 52 8.69 -15.59 4.06
N ASP A 53 7.76 -15.43 4.99
CA ASP A 53 6.34 -15.70 4.79
C ASP A 53 5.69 -14.64 3.89
N LEU A 54 6.05 -13.36 4.06
CA LEU A 54 5.64 -12.33 3.12
C LEU A 54 6.19 -12.60 1.69
N LEU A 55 7.43 -13.08 1.56
CA LEU A 55 7.99 -13.49 0.27
C LEU A 55 7.25 -14.71 -0.30
N LEU A 56 6.86 -15.66 0.54
CA LEU A 56 6.02 -16.80 0.14
C LEU A 56 4.74 -16.33 -0.53
N GLN A 57 4.05 -15.32 0.01
CA GLN A 57 2.85 -14.78 -0.62
C GLN A 57 3.14 -14.25 -2.03
N VAL A 58 4.26 -13.53 -2.23
CA VAL A 58 4.66 -13.03 -3.55
C VAL A 58 4.91 -14.19 -4.53
N VAL A 59 5.58 -15.25 -4.09
CA VAL A 59 5.84 -16.45 -4.90
C VAL A 59 4.55 -17.18 -5.23
N PHE A 60 3.63 -17.30 -4.28
CA PHE A 60 2.35 -17.96 -4.45
C PHE A 60 1.46 -17.24 -5.48
N PHE A 61 1.29 -15.92 -5.33
CA PHE A 61 0.59 -15.11 -6.33
C PHE A 61 1.22 -15.26 -7.73
N SER A 62 2.54 -15.28 -7.81
CA SER A 62 3.24 -15.43 -9.08
C SER A 62 3.04 -16.81 -9.71
N GLN A 63 2.94 -17.87 -8.91
CA GLN A 63 2.64 -19.21 -9.37
C GLN A 63 1.24 -19.30 -9.96
N ILE A 64 0.22 -18.79 -9.23
CA ILE A 64 -1.17 -18.74 -9.72
C ILE A 64 -1.26 -17.91 -11.02
N ALA A 65 -0.53 -16.79 -11.10
CA ALA A 65 -0.47 -15.98 -12.32
C ALA A 65 0.14 -16.76 -13.49
N SER A 66 1.20 -17.51 -13.23
CA SER A 66 1.87 -18.35 -14.24
C SER A 66 0.96 -19.45 -14.77
N GLU A 67 0.19 -20.10 -13.91
CA GLU A 67 -0.81 -21.12 -14.30
C GLU A 67 -1.90 -20.54 -15.21
N LYS A 68 -2.23 -19.27 -14.99
CA LYS A 68 -3.19 -18.50 -15.81
C LYS A 68 -2.56 -17.81 -17.03
N ASN A 69 -1.27 -18.02 -17.29
CA ASN A 69 -0.51 -17.37 -18.36
C ASN A 69 -0.54 -15.83 -18.32
N LEU A 70 -0.59 -15.23 -17.11
CA LEU A 70 -0.64 -13.78 -16.92
C LEU A 70 0.76 -13.17 -16.77
N PHE A 71 1.52 -13.64 -15.81
CA PHE A 71 2.91 -13.25 -15.54
C PHE A 71 3.60 -14.29 -14.65
N ARG A 72 4.92 -14.19 -14.51
CA ARG A 72 5.77 -15.08 -13.70
C ARG A 72 6.47 -14.29 -12.59
N PHE A 73 7.02 -14.97 -11.62
CA PHE A 73 7.81 -14.37 -10.54
C PHE A 73 8.95 -13.47 -11.08
N LEU A 74 9.63 -13.87 -12.15
CA LEU A 74 10.68 -13.05 -12.74
C LEU A 74 10.15 -11.71 -13.28
N ASP A 75 8.94 -11.66 -13.79
CA ASP A 75 8.31 -10.44 -14.27
C ASP A 75 8.03 -9.47 -13.11
N VAL A 76 7.65 -10.00 -11.93
CA VAL A 76 7.51 -9.22 -10.70
C VAL A 76 8.85 -8.62 -10.27
N VAL A 77 9.91 -9.44 -10.26
CA VAL A 77 11.27 -9.02 -9.91
C VAL A 77 11.78 -7.95 -10.88
N ASN A 78 11.61 -8.15 -12.18
CA ASN A 78 12.02 -7.18 -13.20
C ASN A 78 11.24 -5.87 -13.05
N THR A 79 9.93 -5.94 -12.85
CA THR A 79 9.08 -4.76 -12.66
C THR A 79 9.52 -3.91 -11.45
N VAL A 80 9.83 -4.53 -10.33
CA VAL A 80 10.30 -3.79 -9.15
C VAL A 80 11.71 -3.24 -9.35
N SER A 81 12.60 -4.01 -9.98
CA SER A 81 13.98 -3.59 -10.27
C SER A 81 14.03 -2.38 -11.19
N GLU A 82 13.33 -2.42 -12.32
CA GLU A 82 13.21 -1.30 -13.26
C GLU A 82 12.62 -0.06 -12.59
N LYS A 83 11.60 -0.25 -11.76
CA LYS A 83 11.00 0.82 -10.96
C LYS A 83 12.03 1.45 -10.01
N MET A 84 12.84 0.65 -9.31
CA MET A 84 13.86 1.16 -8.39
C MET A 84 14.94 1.92 -9.13
N ILE A 85 15.44 1.40 -10.24
CA ILE A 85 16.44 2.07 -11.08
C ILE A 85 15.90 3.42 -11.56
N ARG A 86 14.70 3.45 -12.12
CA ARG A 86 14.09 4.66 -12.66
C ARG A 86 13.82 5.72 -11.59
N ARG A 87 13.43 5.31 -10.37
CA ARG A 87 13.12 6.23 -9.28
C ARG A 87 14.35 6.70 -8.48
N HIS A 88 15.52 6.12 -8.75
CA HIS A 88 16.78 6.52 -8.13
C HIS A 88 17.82 6.95 -9.18
N PRO A 89 17.49 7.95 -10.03
CA PRO A 89 18.43 8.40 -11.07
C PRO A 89 19.75 8.91 -10.48
N HIS A 90 19.74 9.47 -9.28
CA HIS A 90 20.92 9.92 -8.54
C HIS A 90 21.90 8.79 -8.18
N ILE A 91 21.45 7.53 -8.21
CA ILE A 91 22.31 6.35 -7.97
C ILE A 91 22.69 5.68 -9.29
N PHE A 92 21.74 5.54 -10.20
CA PHE A 92 21.85 4.68 -11.39
C PHE A 92 22.12 5.44 -12.70
N SER A 93 22.09 6.80 -12.70
CA SER A 93 22.47 7.61 -13.86
C SER A 93 23.87 8.21 -13.73
N GLU A 94 24.39 8.76 -14.82
CA GLU A 94 25.70 9.44 -14.83
C GLU A 94 25.67 10.77 -14.06
N ASN A 95 24.52 11.44 -14.00
CA ASN A 95 24.33 12.70 -13.26
C ASN A 95 23.93 12.41 -11.81
N LYS A 96 24.93 12.28 -10.95
CA LYS A 96 24.74 12.03 -9.51
C LYS A 96 24.53 13.35 -8.77
N GLU A 97 23.32 13.81 -8.68
CA GLU A 97 22.94 14.89 -7.77
C GLU A 97 22.61 14.31 -6.39
N PHE A 98 23.43 14.67 -5.38
CA PHE A 98 23.15 14.30 -4.00
C PHE A 98 22.14 15.30 -3.41
N LYS A 99 20.98 14.79 -3.03
CA LYS A 99 19.90 15.54 -2.37
C LYS A 99 19.75 15.06 -0.93
N THR A 100 19.19 15.93 -0.10
CA THR A 100 18.80 15.54 1.27
C THR A 100 17.72 14.44 1.23
N ALA A 101 17.55 13.70 2.32
CA ALA A 101 16.52 12.68 2.43
C ALA A 101 15.10 13.25 2.18
N LYS A 102 14.86 14.50 2.57
CA LYS A 102 13.59 15.20 2.32
C LYS A 102 13.37 15.44 0.83
N GLU A 103 14.34 16.02 0.14
CA GLU A 103 14.28 16.28 -1.31
C GLU A 103 14.17 14.97 -2.10
N GLN A 104 14.82 13.90 -1.65
CA GLN A 104 14.70 12.58 -2.26
C GLN A 104 13.27 12.03 -2.13
N LYS A 105 12.64 12.17 -0.97
CA LYS A 105 11.24 11.77 -0.74
C LYS A 105 10.28 12.55 -1.65
N GLU A 106 10.47 13.86 -1.76
CA GLU A 106 9.66 14.72 -2.64
C GLU A 106 9.81 14.34 -4.12
N ASN A 107 11.05 14.15 -4.57
CA ASN A 107 11.35 13.71 -5.94
C ASN A 107 10.76 12.31 -6.25
N TRP A 108 10.86 11.37 -5.30
CA TRP A 108 10.27 10.05 -5.40
C TRP A 108 8.75 10.09 -5.63
N GLU A 109 8.04 10.90 -4.87
CA GLU A 109 6.59 11.04 -5.02
C GLU A 109 6.22 11.74 -6.33
N MET A 110 7.00 12.74 -6.77
CA MET A 110 6.82 13.38 -8.06
C MET A 110 6.99 12.38 -9.22
N LEU A 111 8.05 11.58 -9.22
CA LEU A 111 8.30 10.54 -10.22
C LEU A 111 7.17 9.50 -10.23
N LYS A 112 6.69 9.11 -9.08
CA LYS A 112 5.57 8.19 -8.91
C LYS A 112 4.25 8.73 -9.48
N ASP A 113 4.00 10.02 -9.34
CA ASP A 113 2.81 10.66 -9.91
C ASP A 113 2.93 10.85 -11.44
N LEU A 114 4.13 11.14 -11.96
CA LEU A 114 4.42 11.16 -13.39
C LEU A 114 4.18 9.77 -14.02
N GLU A 115 4.74 8.70 -13.46
CA GLU A 115 4.53 7.32 -13.94
C GLU A 115 3.04 6.92 -13.99
N LYS A 116 2.27 7.35 -12.99
CA LYS A 116 0.83 7.11 -12.97
C LYS A 116 0.12 7.91 -14.06
N SER A 117 0.62 9.10 -14.42
CA SER A 117 0.06 9.92 -15.48
C SER A 117 0.30 9.33 -16.87
N GLU A 118 1.46 8.74 -17.10
CA GLU A 118 1.80 8.10 -18.37
C GLU A 118 1.02 6.79 -18.62
N LYS A 119 0.82 5.97 -17.57
CA LYS A 119 0.12 4.68 -17.67
C LYS A 119 -1.38 4.77 -17.90
N LYS A 120 -1.99 5.91 -17.62
CA LYS A 120 -3.43 6.15 -17.82
C LYS A 120 -3.64 7.24 -18.84
N HIS A 121 -3.67 6.90 -20.13
CA HIS A 121 -4.33 7.74 -21.10
C HIS A 121 -5.78 7.98 -20.67
N ILE A 122 -6.13 9.28 -20.51
CA ILE A 122 -7.51 9.80 -20.43
C ILE A 122 -8.23 9.59 -19.07
N LYS A 123 -8.34 10.66 -18.36
CA LYS A 123 -9.41 11.33 -17.59
C LYS A 123 -8.76 12.21 -16.52
N GLN A 124 -9.29 13.40 -16.31
CA GLN A 124 -8.93 14.28 -15.19
C GLN A 124 -8.83 13.45 -13.91
N LYS A 125 -7.61 13.27 -13.44
CA LYS A 125 -7.36 12.46 -12.24
C LYS A 125 -7.74 13.31 -11.03
N SER A 126 -8.64 12.80 -10.21
CA SER A 126 -8.79 13.30 -8.85
C SER A 126 -7.41 13.31 -8.16
N LEU A 127 -7.14 14.36 -7.40
CA LEU A 127 -5.94 14.49 -6.56
C LEU A 127 -5.71 13.23 -5.70
N LEU A 128 -6.79 12.63 -5.23
CA LEU A 128 -6.77 11.43 -4.38
C LEU A 128 -6.59 10.11 -5.15
N SER A 129 -6.49 10.16 -6.48
CA SER A 129 -6.32 8.93 -7.27
C SER A 129 -5.03 8.19 -6.88
N GLY A 130 -5.11 6.86 -6.75
CA GLY A 130 -3.99 5.99 -6.40
C GLY A 130 -3.79 5.76 -4.89
N ILE A 131 -4.73 6.22 -4.06
CA ILE A 131 -4.87 5.75 -2.68
C ILE A 131 -5.73 4.48 -2.73
N SER A 132 -5.22 3.38 -2.19
CA SER A 132 -5.99 2.13 -2.12
C SER A 132 -7.20 2.28 -1.20
N GLN A 133 -8.35 1.79 -1.65
CA GLN A 133 -9.58 1.80 -0.85
C GLN A 133 -9.54 0.80 0.31
N ASN A 134 -8.72 -0.24 0.18
CA ASN A 134 -8.60 -1.31 1.17
C ASN A 134 -7.57 -1.02 2.28
N LEU A 135 -7.02 0.19 2.33
CA LEU A 135 -6.14 0.58 3.44
C LEU A 135 -6.96 0.74 4.74
N PRO A 136 -6.38 0.38 5.90
CA PRO A 136 -6.96 0.74 7.19
C PRO A 136 -7.23 2.25 7.27
N SER A 137 -8.33 2.63 7.91
CA SER A 137 -8.86 4.01 7.90
C SER A 137 -7.82 5.05 8.28
N LEU A 138 -7.08 4.85 9.37
CA LEU A 138 -6.05 5.80 9.83
C LEU A 138 -4.89 5.95 8.84
N ILE A 139 -4.45 4.85 8.21
CA ILE A 139 -3.40 4.89 7.19
C ILE A 139 -3.92 5.59 5.93
N LYS A 140 -5.17 5.34 5.57
CA LYS A 140 -5.84 5.98 4.43
C LYS A 140 -5.98 7.47 4.65
N SER A 141 -6.48 7.90 5.82
CA SER A 141 -6.61 9.30 6.21
C SER A 141 -5.28 10.03 6.18
N LYS A 142 -4.24 9.46 6.77
CA LYS A 142 -2.88 10.01 6.70
C LYS A 142 -2.40 10.19 5.27
N LYS A 143 -2.62 9.21 4.38
CA LYS A 143 -2.24 9.32 2.95
C LYS A 143 -3.06 10.35 2.19
N ILE A 144 -4.33 10.54 2.56
CA ILE A 144 -5.16 11.62 2.01
C ILE A 144 -4.57 12.96 2.42
N GLN A 145 -4.34 13.18 3.71
CA GLN A 145 -3.76 14.41 4.25
C GLN A 145 -2.40 14.74 3.59
N GLU A 146 -1.49 13.77 3.53
CA GLU A 146 -0.18 13.94 2.85
C GLU A 146 -0.32 14.34 1.37
N LYS A 147 -1.39 13.96 0.68
CA LYS A 147 -1.61 14.33 -0.72
C LYS A 147 -2.21 15.72 -0.87
N VAL A 148 -3.17 16.07 -0.03
CA VAL A 148 -3.84 17.37 -0.15
C VAL A 148 -2.97 18.50 0.39
N SER A 149 -2.12 18.25 1.39
CA SER A 149 -1.17 19.24 1.90
C SER A 149 -0.20 19.73 0.83
N ARG A 150 0.19 18.87 -0.14
CA ARG A 150 1.07 19.24 -1.27
C ARG A 150 0.48 20.28 -2.21
N VAL A 151 -0.84 20.45 -2.22
CA VAL A 151 -1.53 21.46 -3.03
C VAL A 151 -2.04 22.63 -2.18
N GLY A 152 -1.53 22.72 -0.94
CA GLY A 152 -1.84 23.82 -0.03
C GLY A 152 -3.13 23.63 0.76
N PHE A 153 -3.75 22.44 0.71
CA PHE A 153 -4.88 22.10 1.57
C PHE A 153 -4.35 21.39 2.81
N ASP A 154 -3.99 22.19 3.81
CA ASP A 154 -3.46 21.72 5.08
C ASP A 154 -3.88 22.68 6.22
N TRP A 155 -3.81 22.19 7.45
CA TRP A 155 -4.04 23.00 8.64
C TRP A 155 -2.89 23.99 8.83
N LYS A 156 -3.19 25.19 9.32
CA LYS A 156 -2.17 26.21 9.58
C LYS A 156 -1.43 25.94 10.88
N ASP A 157 -2.16 25.46 11.88
CA ASP A 157 -1.67 25.17 13.21
C ASP A 157 -2.49 24.05 13.88
N GLU A 158 -2.06 23.63 15.06
CA GLU A 158 -2.71 22.59 15.83
C GLU A 158 -4.06 23.02 16.41
N GLU A 159 -4.24 24.33 16.62
CA GLU A 159 -5.51 24.89 17.11
C GLU A 159 -6.64 24.65 16.12
N GLU A 160 -6.43 24.87 14.81
CA GLU A 160 -7.43 24.60 13.77
C GLU A 160 -7.82 23.12 13.75
N VAL A 161 -6.88 22.18 13.98
CA VAL A 161 -7.16 20.75 14.08
C VAL A 161 -8.04 20.44 15.28
N ILE A 162 -7.73 21.04 16.45
CA ILE A 162 -8.49 20.83 17.69
C ILE A 162 -9.93 21.39 17.55
N GLU A 163 -10.07 22.55 16.91
CA GLU A 163 -11.39 23.13 16.65
C GLU A 163 -12.24 22.22 15.75
N LYS A 164 -11.66 21.65 14.69
CA LYS A 164 -12.38 20.72 13.82
C LYS A 164 -12.77 19.43 14.56
N VAL A 165 -11.92 18.88 15.40
CA VAL A 165 -12.28 17.71 16.23
C VAL A 165 -13.47 18.02 17.16
N LYS A 166 -13.53 19.22 17.74
CA LYS A 166 -14.67 19.65 18.59
C LYS A 166 -15.96 19.81 17.78
N GLU A 167 -15.86 20.34 16.56
CA GLU A 167 -16.97 20.47 15.62
C GLU A 167 -17.55 19.09 15.30
N GLU A 168 -16.73 18.13 14.83
CA GLU A 168 -17.14 16.75 14.52
C GLU A 168 -17.80 16.04 15.73
N LEU A 169 -17.23 16.21 16.93
CA LEU A 169 -17.83 15.66 18.15
C LEU A 169 -19.19 16.27 18.47
N THR A 170 -19.39 17.55 18.15
CA THR A 170 -20.66 18.24 18.36
C THR A 170 -21.71 17.73 17.37
N GLU A 171 -21.35 17.65 16.08
CA GLU A 171 -22.22 17.14 15.03
C GLU A 171 -22.64 15.70 15.28
N LEU A 172 -21.70 14.83 15.68
CA LEU A 172 -21.99 13.46 16.09
C LEU A 172 -22.97 13.41 17.29
N SER A 173 -22.76 14.26 18.31
CA SER A 173 -23.62 14.33 19.48
C SER A 173 -25.04 14.81 19.12
N GLU A 174 -25.18 15.77 18.23
CA GLU A 174 -26.46 16.25 17.72
C GLU A 174 -27.17 15.18 16.90
N ALA A 175 -26.48 14.47 16.01
CA ALA A 175 -27.02 13.39 15.22
C ALA A 175 -27.55 12.24 16.11
N ILE A 176 -26.81 11.87 17.14
CA ILE A 176 -27.22 10.86 18.12
C ILE A 176 -28.50 11.32 18.88
N ASN A 177 -28.53 12.57 19.36
CA ASN A 177 -29.68 13.12 20.10
C ASN A 177 -30.94 13.19 19.24
N ASN A 178 -30.78 13.41 17.93
CA ASN A 178 -31.87 13.45 16.96
C ASN A 178 -32.30 12.05 16.47
N ASN A 179 -31.64 10.98 16.93
CA ASN A 179 -31.78 9.62 16.42
C ASN A 179 -31.57 9.49 14.89
N ASP A 180 -30.75 10.37 14.31
CA ASP A 180 -30.36 10.32 12.90
C ASP A 180 -29.17 9.38 12.73
N ARG A 181 -29.49 8.10 12.48
CA ARG A 181 -28.48 7.08 12.36
C ARG A 181 -27.58 7.28 11.13
N SER A 182 -28.15 7.76 10.02
CA SER A 182 -27.37 7.99 8.80
C SER A 182 -26.33 9.07 9.01
N HIS A 183 -26.73 10.19 9.61
CA HIS A 183 -25.82 11.28 9.92
C HIS A 183 -24.79 10.89 10.99
N SER A 184 -25.20 10.11 12.01
CA SER A 184 -24.26 9.57 13.00
C SER A 184 -23.20 8.63 12.40
N GLU A 185 -23.53 7.87 11.33
CA GLU A 185 -22.58 7.01 10.62
C GLU A 185 -21.65 7.81 9.69
N GLU A 186 -22.04 9.01 9.25
CA GLU A 186 -21.21 9.92 8.46
C GLU A 186 -20.15 10.65 9.32
N GLU A 187 -20.49 10.94 10.59
CA GLU A 187 -19.62 11.66 11.54
C GLU A 187 -18.65 10.75 12.32
N LEU A 188 -18.72 9.43 12.14
CA LEU A 188 -17.83 8.44 12.73
C LEU A 188 -16.65 8.08 11.81
#